data_7ad264a3935c26a6ac1f88b4019a5835
#
_entry.id   7ad264a3935c26a6ac1f88b4019a5835
#
_cell.length_a   1.000
_cell.length_b   1.000
_cell.length_c   1.000
_cell.angle_alpha   90.00
_cell.angle_beta   90.00
_cell.angle_gamma   90.00
#
_symmetry.space_group_name_H-M   'P 1'
#
loop_
_entity.id
_entity.type
_entity.pdbx_description
1 polymer ?
#
loop_
_entity_poly.entity_id
_entity_poly.type
_entity_poly.pdbx_seq_one_letter_code
_entity_poly.pdbx_strand_id
1 'polypeptide(L)'
;MGVIINNQNTKTLGFALVGRPTIPSAVKRYESTDVEGRDGSLTRFLGYEDLKFSLNFNILFQSDIKQKLREIKGVLAQAGTLSFDDSPNFYYKIKQAQISETESVIKASGVFSVEFIAEPYEYQKSTLTAYTTKPISLTNQTTTESLPIIKVTGTGTVVLTVNGTSITLTGLTSSITLDSELQEAYTGLTTNMNSNMNGNFPVLKIGSNTISWTGTVTKVEIDPKWRWLT
;
A
#
# COMPACT_ATOMS: atom_id res chain seq x y z
N MET A 1 -3.47 -15.21 -17.50
CA MET A 1 -3.12 -14.37 -16.36
C MET A 1 -1.78 -13.71 -16.65
N GLY A 2 -1.63 -12.44 -16.40
CA GLY A 2 -0.40 -11.68 -16.58
C GLY A 2 -0.10 -10.87 -15.32
N VAL A 3 1.14 -10.43 -15.21
CA VAL A 3 1.61 -9.58 -14.11
C VAL A 3 1.82 -8.17 -14.61
N ILE A 4 1.47 -7.20 -13.80
CA ILE A 4 1.64 -5.77 -14.03
C ILE A 4 2.54 -5.24 -12.91
N ILE A 5 3.73 -4.73 -13.26
CA ILE A 5 4.68 -4.11 -12.33
C ILE A 5 4.71 -2.61 -12.61
N ASN A 6 4.50 -1.78 -11.59
CA ASN A 6 4.46 -0.32 -11.73
C ASN A 6 3.60 0.17 -12.91
N ASN A 7 2.40 -0.42 -13.07
CA ASN A 7 1.46 -0.17 -14.16
C ASN A 7 1.94 -0.61 -15.56
N GLN A 8 3.03 -1.35 -15.68
CA GLN A 8 3.53 -1.91 -16.95
C GLN A 8 3.30 -3.43 -16.99
N ASN A 9 2.67 -3.93 -18.04
CA ASN A 9 2.44 -5.36 -18.20
C ASN A 9 3.76 -6.06 -18.57
N THR A 10 4.09 -7.13 -17.84
CA THR A 10 5.35 -7.86 -18.05
C THR A 10 5.45 -8.48 -19.45
N LYS A 11 4.32 -8.80 -20.11
CA LYS A 11 4.33 -9.28 -21.49
C LYS A 11 4.86 -8.23 -22.46
N THR A 12 4.51 -6.96 -22.27
CA THR A 12 5.04 -5.87 -23.10
C THR A 12 6.52 -5.60 -22.82
N LEU A 13 6.99 -5.96 -21.63
CA LEU A 13 8.38 -5.91 -21.22
C LEU A 13 9.19 -7.14 -21.70
N GLY A 14 8.53 -8.11 -22.36
CA GLY A 14 9.17 -9.27 -22.98
C GLY A 14 9.33 -10.48 -22.06
N PHE A 15 8.57 -10.57 -20.97
CA PHE A 15 8.51 -11.77 -20.13
C PHE A 15 7.08 -12.02 -19.64
N ALA A 16 6.69 -13.27 -19.51
CA ALA A 16 5.34 -13.67 -19.13
C ALA A 16 5.33 -14.64 -17.96
N LEU A 17 4.30 -14.50 -17.12
CA LEU A 17 4.07 -15.41 -16.00
C LEU A 17 3.81 -16.84 -16.50
N VAL A 18 4.41 -17.82 -15.83
CA VAL A 18 4.21 -19.26 -16.06
C VAL A 18 3.39 -19.82 -14.91
N GLY A 19 2.25 -20.44 -15.24
CA GLY A 19 1.38 -21.04 -14.24
C GLY A 19 0.50 -20.03 -13.47
N ARG A 20 -0.15 -20.50 -12.42
CA ARG A 20 -0.91 -19.66 -11.49
C ARG A 20 -0.05 -19.31 -10.28
N PRO A 21 -0.01 -18.04 -9.88
CA PRO A 21 0.72 -17.64 -8.68
C PRO A 21 0.05 -18.20 -7.43
N THR A 22 0.86 -18.57 -6.45
CA THR A 22 0.39 -18.86 -5.10
C THR A 22 0.85 -17.74 -4.19
N ILE A 23 -0.10 -16.94 -3.72
CA ILE A 23 0.14 -15.89 -2.74
C ILE A 23 -0.18 -16.46 -1.36
N PRO A 24 0.77 -16.47 -0.41
CA PRO A 24 0.52 -16.97 0.93
C PRO A 24 -0.38 -16.03 1.72
N SER A 25 -1.08 -16.54 2.72
CA SER A 25 -1.79 -15.70 3.68
C SER A 25 -0.83 -15.01 4.62
N ALA A 26 -1.22 -13.83 5.09
CA ALA A 26 -0.43 -13.04 6.03
C ALA A 26 -0.25 -13.76 7.36
N VAL A 27 1.00 -13.83 7.84
CA VAL A 27 1.37 -14.47 9.10
C VAL A 27 1.37 -13.42 10.22
N LYS A 28 0.72 -13.74 11.34
CA LYS A 28 0.73 -12.87 12.52
C LYS A 28 2.06 -12.95 13.23
N ARG A 29 2.61 -11.80 13.60
CA ARG A 29 3.81 -11.68 14.42
C ARG A 29 3.43 -11.45 15.87
N TYR A 30 3.96 -12.29 16.75
CA TYR A 30 3.75 -12.20 18.19
C TYR A 30 5.08 -12.05 18.94
N GLU A 31 5.02 -11.27 20.01
CA GLU A 31 6.01 -11.33 21.09
C GLU A 31 5.51 -12.32 22.14
N SER A 32 6.35 -13.23 22.56
CA SER A 32 6.03 -14.26 23.56
C SER A 32 6.90 -14.06 24.80
N THR A 33 6.27 -14.00 25.96
CA THR A 33 6.96 -13.87 27.26
C THR A 33 6.56 -15.01 28.15
N ASP A 34 7.54 -15.77 28.62
CA ASP A 34 7.33 -16.81 29.60
C ASP A 34 7.28 -16.21 31.00
N VAL A 35 6.26 -16.59 31.76
CA VAL A 35 6.08 -16.14 33.16
C VAL A 35 6.23 -17.34 34.08
N GLU A 36 7.16 -17.26 35.04
CA GLU A 36 7.42 -18.32 36.01
C GLU A 36 6.16 -18.66 36.79
N GLY A 37 5.85 -19.96 36.92
CA GLY A 37 4.66 -20.44 37.62
C GLY A 37 3.35 -20.39 36.84
N ARG A 38 3.39 -20.07 35.55
CA ARG A 38 2.24 -20.09 34.65
C ARG A 38 2.42 -21.10 33.52
N ASP A 39 1.38 -21.88 33.24
CA ASP A 39 1.33 -22.73 32.06
C ASP A 39 1.14 -21.88 30.81
N GLY A 40 1.99 -22.10 29.79
CA GLY A 40 2.00 -21.35 28.53
C GLY A 40 2.55 -19.93 28.65
N SER A 41 2.86 -19.32 27.51
CA SER A 41 3.41 -17.97 27.42
C SER A 41 2.32 -16.90 27.32
N LEU A 42 2.65 -15.67 27.73
CA LEU A 42 1.88 -14.48 27.38
C LEU A 42 2.26 -14.04 25.96
N THR A 43 1.27 -13.84 25.11
CA THR A 43 1.48 -13.41 23.74
C THR A 43 0.95 -11.99 23.51
N ARG A 44 1.75 -11.15 22.88
CA ARG A 44 1.36 -9.80 22.43
C ARG A 44 1.41 -9.74 20.90
N PHE A 45 0.32 -9.36 20.28
CA PHE A 45 0.28 -9.15 18.83
C PHE A 45 1.08 -7.91 18.44
N LEU A 46 2.01 -8.06 17.49
CA LEU A 46 2.88 -6.98 17.00
C LEU A 46 2.56 -6.53 15.57
N GLY A 47 1.62 -7.19 14.89
CA GLY A 47 1.31 -6.94 13.49
C GLY A 47 1.47 -8.20 12.63
N TYR A 48 1.67 -8.02 11.35
CA TYR A 48 1.84 -9.09 10.38
C TYR A 48 3.26 -9.09 9.81
N GLU A 49 3.73 -10.25 9.39
CA GLU A 49 4.99 -10.39 8.66
C GLU A 49 4.81 -9.96 7.19
N ASP A 50 5.91 -9.60 6.55
CA ASP A 50 5.91 -9.36 5.11
C ASP A 50 5.59 -10.66 4.36
N LEU A 51 4.83 -10.54 3.28
CA LEU A 51 4.57 -11.65 2.37
C LEU A 51 5.84 -11.97 1.59
N LYS A 52 6.16 -13.26 1.52
CA LYS A 52 7.25 -13.78 0.68
C LYS A 52 6.66 -14.79 -0.29
N PHE A 53 6.78 -14.53 -1.58
CA PHE A 53 6.27 -15.42 -2.61
C PHE A 53 7.13 -15.36 -3.87
N SER A 54 7.07 -16.42 -4.67
CA SER A 54 7.83 -16.53 -5.91
C SER A 54 6.90 -16.65 -7.10
N LEU A 55 7.25 -15.97 -8.19
CA LEU A 55 6.56 -16.05 -9.47
C LEU A 55 7.53 -16.55 -10.55
N ASN A 56 7.11 -17.54 -11.33
CA ASN A 56 7.91 -18.06 -12.42
C ASN A 56 7.55 -17.33 -13.72
N PHE A 57 8.57 -16.92 -14.46
CA PHE A 57 8.43 -16.22 -15.73
C PHE A 57 9.19 -16.92 -16.86
N ASN A 58 8.68 -16.74 -18.07
CA ASN A 58 9.37 -17.14 -19.30
C ASN A 58 9.71 -15.87 -20.11
N ILE A 59 10.91 -15.84 -20.67
CA ILE A 59 11.36 -14.78 -21.60
C ILE A 59 10.68 -15.03 -22.96
N LEU A 60 9.99 -14.03 -23.50
CA LEU A 60 9.23 -14.12 -24.75
C LEU A 60 10.11 -13.94 -25.98
N PHE A 61 11.25 -13.23 -25.87
CA PHE A 61 12.16 -12.91 -26.98
C PHE A 61 13.55 -13.49 -26.67
N GLN A 62 14.10 -14.25 -27.60
CA GLN A 62 15.33 -15.01 -27.39
C GLN A 62 16.55 -14.53 -28.19
N SER A 63 16.45 -13.45 -28.96
CA SER A 63 17.56 -12.99 -29.81
C SER A 63 18.76 -12.47 -29.03
N ASP A 64 18.55 -11.78 -27.91
CA ASP A 64 19.61 -11.35 -26.98
C ASP A 64 19.12 -11.45 -25.53
N ILE A 65 19.23 -12.65 -24.97
CA ILE A 65 18.82 -12.95 -23.59
C ILE A 65 19.59 -12.10 -22.57
N LYS A 66 20.87 -11.81 -22.80
CA LYS A 66 21.66 -11.00 -21.88
C LYS A 66 21.14 -9.57 -21.78
N GLN A 67 20.85 -8.96 -22.92
CA GLN A 67 20.30 -7.61 -22.94
C GLN A 67 18.92 -7.58 -22.27
N LYS A 68 18.06 -8.54 -22.61
CA LYS A 68 16.72 -8.66 -22.02
C LYS A 68 16.78 -8.86 -20.50
N LEU A 69 17.68 -9.67 -20.00
CA LEU A 69 17.87 -9.86 -18.55
C LEU A 69 18.31 -8.57 -17.83
N ARG A 70 19.16 -7.74 -18.47
CA ARG A 70 19.52 -6.42 -17.89
C ARG A 70 18.30 -5.51 -17.78
N GLU A 71 17.45 -5.47 -18.81
CA GLU A 71 16.20 -4.69 -18.81
C GLU A 71 15.25 -5.20 -17.72
N ILE A 72 15.03 -6.52 -17.64
CA ILE A 72 14.18 -7.13 -16.63
C ILE A 72 14.69 -6.82 -15.21
N LYS A 73 16.00 -6.98 -14.97
CA LYS A 73 16.61 -6.61 -13.68
C LYS A 73 16.40 -5.14 -13.33
N GLY A 74 16.49 -4.24 -14.32
CA GLY A 74 16.21 -2.82 -14.13
C GLY A 74 14.77 -2.54 -13.71
N VAL A 75 13.80 -3.23 -14.33
CA VAL A 75 12.37 -3.13 -13.97
C VAL A 75 12.12 -3.68 -12.56
N LEU A 76 12.68 -4.85 -12.24
CA LEU A 76 12.51 -5.48 -10.93
C LEU A 76 13.16 -4.68 -9.80
N ALA A 77 14.32 -4.06 -10.05
CA ALA A 77 14.99 -3.22 -9.05
C ALA A 77 14.16 -1.99 -8.64
N GLN A 78 13.22 -1.57 -9.48
CA GLN A 78 12.33 -0.45 -9.24
C GLN A 78 10.88 -0.88 -8.94
N ALA A 79 10.64 -2.18 -8.73
CA ALA A 79 9.31 -2.72 -8.48
C ALA A 79 8.74 -2.19 -7.16
N GLY A 80 7.78 -1.29 -7.21
CA GLY A 80 7.05 -0.76 -6.04
C GLY A 80 5.64 -1.31 -5.92
N THR A 81 5.02 -1.70 -7.06
CA THR A 81 3.68 -2.27 -7.07
C THR A 81 3.59 -3.47 -8.01
N LEU A 82 2.80 -4.47 -7.62
CA LEU A 82 2.48 -5.64 -8.43
C LEU A 82 0.97 -5.85 -8.44
N SER A 83 0.40 -6.00 -9.63
CA SER A 83 -1.02 -6.36 -9.85
C SER A 83 -1.10 -7.54 -10.80
N PHE A 84 -2.25 -8.22 -10.80
CA PHE A 84 -2.57 -9.24 -11.79
C PHE A 84 -3.58 -8.71 -12.81
N ASP A 85 -3.51 -9.16 -14.07
CA ASP A 85 -4.38 -8.67 -15.16
C ASP A 85 -5.83 -9.12 -15.03
N ASP A 86 -6.11 -10.16 -14.24
CA ASP A 86 -7.47 -10.61 -13.89
C ASP A 86 -8.07 -9.86 -12.69
N SER A 87 -7.25 -9.11 -11.95
CA SER A 87 -7.67 -8.26 -10.82
C SER A 87 -6.95 -6.89 -10.87
N PRO A 88 -7.12 -6.10 -11.95
CA PRO A 88 -6.30 -4.91 -12.22
C PRO A 88 -6.55 -3.75 -11.25
N ASN A 89 -7.64 -3.80 -10.49
CA ASN A 89 -8.02 -2.79 -9.50
C ASN A 89 -7.34 -3.00 -8.14
N PHE A 90 -6.61 -4.10 -7.99
CA PHE A 90 -5.90 -4.42 -6.76
C PHE A 90 -4.41 -4.53 -7.02
N TYR A 91 -3.60 -4.28 -5.97
CA TYR A 91 -2.16 -4.37 -6.07
C TYR A 91 -1.52 -4.69 -4.73
N TYR A 92 -0.33 -5.29 -4.79
CA TYR A 92 0.58 -5.47 -3.67
C TYR A 92 1.64 -4.39 -3.69
N LYS A 93 2.01 -3.86 -2.53
CA LYS A 93 3.18 -2.98 -2.40
C LYS A 93 4.42 -3.85 -2.23
N ILE A 94 5.33 -3.76 -3.19
CA ILE A 94 6.55 -4.54 -3.24
C ILE A 94 7.68 -3.78 -2.57
N LYS A 95 8.35 -4.45 -1.63
CA LYS A 95 9.55 -3.95 -0.96
C LYS A 95 10.81 -4.41 -1.66
N GLN A 96 10.78 -5.62 -2.22
CA GLN A 96 11.91 -6.21 -2.92
C GLN A 96 11.43 -7.19 -3.98
N ALA A 97 12.15 -7.22 -5.12
CA ALA A 97 11.98 -8.21 -6.17
C ALA A 97 13.36 -8.67 -6.64
N GLN A 98 13.62 -9.98 -6.61
CA GLN A 98 14.93 -10.56 -6.92
C GLN A 98 14.78 -11.80 -7.78
N ILE A 99 15.62 -11.91 -8.84
CA ILE A 99 15.74 -13.13 -9.64
C ILE A 99 16.55 -14.15 -8.84
N SER A 100 16.03 -15.37 -8.70
CA SER A 100 16.66 -16.46 -7.93
C SER A 100 17.71 -17.23 -8.73
N GLU A 101 17.52 -17.37 -10.06
CA GLU A 101 18.39 -18.18 -10.91
C GLU A 101 19.61 -17.41 -11.42
N THR A 102 20.64 -18.18 -11.73
CA THR A 102 21.84 -17.66 -12.40
C THR A 102 21.58 -17.38 -13.87
N GLU A 103 22.34 -16.44 -14.45
CA GLU A 103 22.24 -16.07 -15.86
C GLU A 103 22.44 -17.28 -16.81
N SER A 104 23.27 -18.23 -16.43
CA SER A 104 23.53 -19.43 -17.23
C SER A 104 22.30 -20.34 -17.34
N VAL A 105 21.56 -20.54 -16.24
CA VAL A 105 20.33 -21.33 -16.21
C VAL A 105 19.26 -20.64 -17.04
N ILE A 106 19.09 -19.34 -16.89
CA ILE A 106 18.10 -18.58 -17.64
C ILE A 106 18.37 -18.62 -19.14
N LYS A 107 19.63 -18.53 -19.56
CA LYS A 107 20.01 -18.67 -20.98
C LYS A 107 19.68 -20.02 -21.57
N ALA A 108 19.80 -21.08 -20.79
CA ALA A 108 19.52 -22.44 -21.23
C ALA A 108 18.04 -22.75 -21.32
N SER A 109 17.24 -22.27 -20.35
CA SER A 109 15.83 -22.62 -20.18
C SER A 109 14.85 -21.56 -20.68
N GLY A 110 15.26 -20.28 -20.70
CA GLY A 110 14.36 -19.13 -20.91
C GLY A 110 13.44 -18.85 -19.73
N VAL A 111 13.50 -19.66 -18.66
CA VAL A 111 12.64 -19.58 -17.48
C VAL A 111 13.44 -19.06 -16.29
N PHE A 112 12.82 -18.22 -15.47
CA PHE A 112 13.39 -17.73 -14.23
C PHE A 112 12.29 -17.48 -13.19
N SER A 113 12.68 -17.57 -11.93
CA SER A 113 11.83 -17.24 -10.80
C SER A 113 12.21 -15.90 -10.21
N VAL A 114 11.21 -15.14 -9.80
CA VAL A 114 11.40 -13.89 -9.08
C VAL A 114 10.80 -14.04 -7.69
N GLU A 115 11.63 -13.87 -6.68
CA GLU A 115 11.20 -13.77 -5.29
C GLU A 115 10.75 -12.33 -4.99
N PHE A 116 9.56 -12.20 -4.45
CA PHE A 116 8.98 -10.93 -4.02
C PHE A 116 8.83 -10.89 -2.52
N ILE A 117 9.21 -9.76 -1.93
CA ILE A 117 8.84 -9.39 -0.56
C ILE A 117 7.87 -8.24 -0.66
N ALA A 118 6.67 -8.39 -0.12
CA ALA A 118 5.59 -7.43 -0.18
C ALA A 118 5.00 -7.13 1.20
N GLU A 119 4.26 -6.05 1.32
CA GLU A 119 3.43 -5.80 2.49
C GLU A 119 2.33 -6.86 2.62
N PRO A 120 1.82 -7.13 3.85
CA PRO A 120 0.86 -8.20 4.10
C PRO A 120 -0.56 -7.89 3.62
N TYR A 121 -0.73 -6.92 2.74
CA TYR A 121 -2.02 -6.43 2.29
C TYR A 121 -2.13 -6.40 0.76
N GLU A 122 -3.34 -6.66 0.29
CA GLU A 122 -3.77 -6.32 -1.05
C GLU A 122 -4.52 -4.98 -1.00
N TYR A 123 -4.04 -4.00 -1.74
CA TYR A 123 -4.57 -2.64 -1.78
C TYR A 123 -5.51 -2.45 -2.96
N GLN A 124 -6.64 -1.80 -2.73
CA GLN A 124 -7.51 -1.36 -3.81
C GLN A 124 -7.01 -0.04 -4.40
N LYS A 125 -6.93 0.05 -5.72
CA LYS A 125 -6.63 1.31 -6.39
C LYS A 125 -7.75 2.30 -6.11
N SER A 126 -7.40 3.47 -5.61
CA SER A 126 -8.30 4.56 -5.30
C SER A 126 -7.65 5.90 -5.62
N THR A 127 -8.45 6.94 -5.65
CA THR A 127 -8.00 8.31 -5.90
C THR A 127 -8.70 9.24 -4.91
N LEU A 128 -8.16 10.45 -4.75
CA LEU A 128 -8.78 11.49 -3.94
C LEU A 128 -10.17 11.83 -4.48
N THR A 129 -11.19 11.59 -3.67
CA THR A 129 -12.58 11.97 -3.94
C THR A 129 -12.94 13.21 -3.15
N ALA A 130 -13.46 14.24 -3.81
CA ALA A 130 -13.78 15.53 -3.19
C ALA A 130 -15.19 15.55 -2.59
N TYR A 131 -15.30 16.12 -1.40
CA TYR A 131 -16.54 16.33 -0.64
C TYR A 131 -16.62 17.80 -0.21
N THR A 132 -17.78 18.40 -0.44
CA THR A 132 -18.07 19.79 -0.06
C THR A 132 -19.15 19.88 1.04
N THR A 133 -19.83 18.78 1.32
CA THR A 133 -20.87 18.65 2.35
C THR A 133 -20.42 17.73 3.47
N LYS A 134 -20.89 17.99 4.67
CA LYS A 134 -20.63 17.20 5.89
C LYS A 134 -21.93 16.81 6.58
N PRO A 135 -22.02 15.69 7.31
CA PRO A 135 -20.94 14.70 7.45
C PRO A 135 -20.72 13.86 6.18
N ILE A 136 -19.49 13.39 5.97
CA ILE A 136 -19.18 12.38 4.98
C ILE A 136 -19.35 11.02 5.65
N SER A 137 -20.02 10.09 4.97
CA SER A 137 -20.13 8.69 5.39
C SER A 137 -19.38 7.79 4.41
N LEU A 138 -18.42 7.01 4.93
CA LEU A 138 -17.66 6.03 4.16
C LEU A 138 -17.79 4.66 4.83
N THR A 139 -17.98 3.62 4.04
CA THR A 139 -18.04 2.25 4.55
C THR A 139 -16.80 1.48 4.11
N ASN A 140 -16.00 1.06 5.09
CA ASN A 140 -14.89 0.15 4.87
C ASN A 140 -15.42 -1.29 4.86
N GLN A 141 -15.45 -1.91 3.70
CA GLN A 141 -15.90 -3.31 3.50
C GLN A 141 -14.75 -4.31 3.56
N THR A 142 -13.54 -3.85 3.90
CA THR A 142 -12.33 -4.69 3.93
C THR A 142 -12.19 -5.43 5.26
N THR A 143 -11.18 -6.27 5.35
CA THR A 143 -10.89 -7.09 6.55
C THR A 143 -10.00 -6.39 7.57
N THR A 144 -9.57 -5.15 7.28
CA THR A 144 -8.65 -4.40 8.15
C THR A 144 -8.93 -2.90 8.11
N GLU A 145 -8.41 -2.19 9.08
CA GLU A 145 -8.42 -0.72 9.07
C GLU A 145 -7.59 -0.20 7.90
N SER A 146 -7.95 0.96 7.38
CA SER A 146 -7.15 1.64 6.36
C SER A 146 -6.56 2.96 6.87
N LEU A 147 -5.46 3.35 6.26
CA LEU A 147 -4.70 4.55 6.57
C LEU A 147 -4.90 5.55 5.42
N PRO A 148 -5.92 6.41 5.51
CA PRO A 148 -6.31 7.27 4.41
C PRO A 148 -5.32 8.41 4.17
N ILE A 149 -5.35 8.95 2.95
CA ILE A 149 -4.86 10.29 2.66
C ILE A 149 -6.06 11.24 2.69
N ILE A 150 -6.02 12.26 3.55
CA ILE A 150 -7.06 13.28 3.64
C ILE A 150 -6.46 14.65 3.36
N LYS A 151 -6.94 15.30 2.30
CA LYS A 151 -6.55 16.67 1.97
C LYS A 151 -7.68 17.63 2.32
N VAL A 152 -7.39 18.58 3.19
CA VAL A 152 -8.32 19.63 3.59
C VAL A 152 -7.92 20.93 2.91
N THR A 153 -8.83 21.52 2.13
CA THR A 153 -8.66 22.83 1.51
C THR A 153 -9.48 23.86 2.29
N GLY A 154 -8.82 24.87 2.83
CA GLY A 154 -9.45 25.87 3.68
C GLY A 154 -8.47 26.90 4.20
N THR A 155 -8.90 27.75 5.13
CA THR A 155 -8.08 28.81 5.73
C THR A 155 -8.30 28.91 7.24
N GLY A 156 -7.26 29.39 7.93
CA GLY A 156 -7.30 29.61 9.37
C GLY A 156 -7.16 28.32 10.17
N THR A 157 -7.95 28.16 11.21
CA THR A 157 -7.99 26.95 12.04
C THR A 157 -9.19 26.09 11.64
N VAL A 158 -8.91 24.82 11.37
CA VAL A 158 -9.93 23.81 11.04
C VAL A 158 -9.84 22.68 12.05
N VAL A 159 -10.97 22.17 12.53
CA VAL A 159 -11.03 20.94 13.32
C VAL A 159 -11.67 19.87 12.42
N LEU A 160 -10.89 18.89 12.02
CA LEU A 160 -11.34 17.68 11.32
C LEU A 160 -11.72 16.63 12.37
N THR A 161 -12.89 16.02 12.24
CA THR A 161 -13.34 14.96 13.15
C THR A 161 -13.56 13.69 12.34
N VAL A 162 -12.86 12.62 12.72
CA VAL A 162 -12.97 11.29 12.09
C VAL A 162 -13.38 10.29 13.17
N ASN A 163 -14.54 9.67 13.00
CA ASN A 163 -15.09 8.70 13.96
C ASN A 163 -15.14 9.21 15.41
N GLY A 164 -15.45 10.51 15.58
CA GLY A 164 -15.48 11.16 16.89
C GLY A 164 -14.13 11.64 17.42
N THR A 165 -13.02 11.30 16.77
CA THR A 165 -11.67 11.80 17.14
C THR A 165 -11.39 13.11 16.41
N SER A 166 -11.05 14.14 17.14
CA SER A 166 -10.78 15.48 16.60
C SER A 166 -9.28 15.67 16.31
N ILE A 167 -9.00 16.32 15.20
CA ILE A 167 -7.66 16.69 14.72
C ILE A 167 -7.71 18.19 14.44
N THR A 168 -6.90 18.97 15.14
CA THR A 168 -6.85 20.43 14.96
C THR A 168 -5.75 20.79 13.97
N LEU A 169 -6.12 21.49 12.92
CA LEU A 169 -5.25 21.96 11.85
C LEU A 169 -5.17 23.49 11.95
N THR A 170 -3.98 24.03 12.16
CA THR A 170 -3.76 25.46 12.39
C THR A 170 -2.97 26.12 11.27
N GLY A 171 -3.19 27.42 11.07
CA GLY A 171 -2.39 28.20 10.13
C GLY A 171 -2.60 27.81 8.65
N LEU A 172 -3.76 27.26 8.29
CA LEU A 172 -4.06 26.96 6.91
C LEU A 172 -4.17 28.24 6.09
N THR A 173 -3.42 28.28 4.98
CA THR A 173 -3.50 29.37 3.98
C THR A 173 -4.14 28.90 2.67
N SER A 174 -4.10 27.59 2.39
CA SER A 174 -4.70 26.98 1.20
C SER A 174 -5.14 25.53 1.45
N SER A 175 -4.22 24.63 1.70
CA SER A 175 -4.54 23.21 1.97
C SER A 175 -3.49 22.54 2.83
N ILE A 176 -3.89 21.48 3.51
CA ILE A 176 -3.03 20.52 4.20
C ILE A 176 -3.44 19.11 3.80
N THR A 177 -2.47 18.27 3.59
CA THR A 177 -2.66 16.83 3.32
C THR A 177 -2.15 16.05 4.52
N LEU A 178 -2.99 15.18 5.04
CA LEU A 178 -2.68 14.24 6.10
C LEU A 178 -2.48 12.87 5.46
N ASP A 179 -1.26 12.35 5.47
CA ASP A 179 -0.95 11.00 5.05
C ASP A 179 -0.82 10.11 6.29
N SER A 180 -1.85 9.29 6.51
CA SER A 180 -1.93 8.47 7.71
C SER A 180 -0.95 7.30 7.68
N GLU A 181 -0.53 6.85 6.50
CA GLU A 181 0.45 5.77 6.37
C GLU A 181 1.87 6.27 6.67
N LEU A 182 2.24 7.43 6.13
CA LEU A 182 3.55 8.04 6.36
C LEU A 182 3.64 8.75 7.71
N GLN A 183 2.51 9.02 8.38
CA GLN A 183 2.42 9.85 9.59
C GLN A 183 2.99 11.25 9.33
N GLU A 184 2.63 11.81 8.17
CA GLU A 184 3.08 13.13 7.73
C GLU A 184 1.93 14.04 7.34
N ALA A 185 2.02 15.31 7.78
CA ALA A 185 1.17 16.39 7.32
C ALA A 185 2.00 17.34 6.44
N TYR A 186 1.50 17.68 5.25
CA TYR A 186 2.23 18.51 4.30
C TYR A 186 1.28 19.36 3.42
N THR A 187 1.84 20.36 2.77
CA THR A 187 1.16 21.13 1.70
C THR A 187 2.01 21.10 0.43
N GLY A 188 1.34 21.17 -0.73
CA GLY A 188 2.00 20.98 -2.01
C GLY A 188 2.56 19.56 -2.13
N LEU A 189 3.81 19.43 -2.54
CA LEU A 189 4.49 18.12 -2.69
C LEU A 189 5.41 17.78 -1.51
N THR A 190 5.97 18.76 -0.82
CA THR A 190 7.09 18.54 0.11
C THR A 190 7.14 19.45 1.32
N THR A 191 6.28 20.46 1.42
CA THR A 191 6.34 21.41 2.55
C THR A 191 5.72 20.77 3.79
N ASN A 192 6.55 20.44 4.77
CA ASN A 192 6.13 19.82 6.02
C ASN A 192 5.23 20.76 6.83
N MET A 193 4.13 20.23 7.34
CA MET A 193 3.14 20.91 8.18
C MET A 193 2.79 20.11 9.44
N ASN A 194 3.66 19.21 9.91
CA ASN A 194 3.39 18.42 11.11
C ASN A 194 3.16 19.30 12.35
N SER A 195 3.87 20.43 12.46
CA SER A 195 3.65 21.40 13.55
C SER A 195 2.29 22.11 13.49
N ASN A 196 1.61 22.08 12.36
CA ASN A 196 0.30 22.66 12.16
C ASN A 196 -0.85 21.68 12.47
N MET A 197 -0.52 20.43 12.75
CA MET A 197 -1.46 19.37 13.12
C MET A 197 -1.33 19.03 14.59
N ASN A 198 -2.44 19.00 15.32
CA ASN A 198 -2.53 18.52 16.69
C ASN A 198 -3.60 17.43 16.78
N GLY A 199 -3.22 16.26 17.24
CA GLY A 199 -4.03 15.04 17.30
C GLY A 199 -3.36 13.88 16.58
N ASN A 200 -4.01 12.72 16.57
CA ASN A 200 -3.52 11.53 15.89
C ASN A 200 -3.95 11.52 14.42
N PHE A 201 -3.12 10.92 13.56
CA PHE A 201 -3.50 10.72 12.16
C PHE A 201 -4.76 9.86 12.04
N PRO A 202 -5.66 10.20 11.09
CA PRO A 202 -6.95 9.53 10.95
C PRO A 202 -6.80 8.07 10.52
N VAL A 203 -7.68 7.22 11.05
CA VAL A 203 -7.80 5.82 10.68
C VAL A 203 -9.26 5.54 10.30
N LEU A 204 -9.48 4.86 9.17
CA LEU A 204 -10.80 4.39 8.78
C LEU A 204 -10.97 2.94 9.25
N LYS A 205 -11.84 2.75 10.25
CA LYS A 205 -12.14 1.45 10.86
C LYS A 205 -12.95 0.58 9.90
N ILE A 206 -12.99 -0.71 10.16
CA ILE A 206 -13.90 -1.63 9.48
C ILE A 206 -15.36 -1.20 9.73
N GLY A 207 -16.19 -1.24 8.70
CA GLY A 207 -17.59 -0.80 8.77
C GLY A 207 -17.75 0.70 8.51
N SER A 208 -18.73 1.32 9.15
CA SER A 208 -19.10 2.72 8.91
C SER A 208 -18.11 3.70 9.52
N ASN A 209 -17.73 4.70 8.74
CA ASN A 209 -16.88 5.81 9.17
C ASN A 209 -17.58 7.13 8.87
N THR A 210 -17.48 8.05 9.82
CA THR A 210 -18.05 9.40 9.70
C THR A 210 -16.95 10.43 9.79
N ILE A 211 -16.94 11.38 8.85
CA ILE A 211 -15.96 12.45 8.79
C ILE A 211 -16.71 13.78 8.75
N SER A 212 -16.34 14.71 9.60
CA SER A 212 -16.89 16.05 9.63
C SER A 212 -15.80 17.07 9.95
N TRP A 213 -16.12 18.35 9.85
CA TRP A 213 -15.18 19.43 10.12
C TRP A 213 -15.87 20.68 10.62
N THR A 214 -15.11 21.55 11.28
CA THR A 214 -15.49 22.93 11.61
C THR A 214 -14.43 23.90 11.10
N GLY A 215 -14.74 25.20 11.07
CA GLY A 215 -13.85 26.20 10.49
C GLY A 215 -14.15 26.48 9.01
N THR A 216 -13.29 27.26 8.37
CA THR A 216 -13.44 27.68 6.97
C THR A 216 -12.84 26.64 6.03
N VAL A 217 -13.66 25.72 5.56
CA VAL A 217 -13.27 24.63 4.65
C VAL A 217 -14.05 24.74 3.35
N THR A 218 -13.33 24.72 2.23
CA THR A 218 -13.93 24.73 0.89
C THR A 218 -14.26 23.32 0.45
N LYS A 219 -13.35 22.35 0.67
CA LYS A 219 -13.53 20.91 0.37
C LYS A 219 -12.62 20.05 1.21
N VAL A 220 -13.03 18.80 1.38
CA VAL A 220 -12.21 17.72 1.91
C VAL A 220 -12.10 16.66 0.83
N GLU A 221 -10.89 16.26 0.48
CA GLU A 221 -10.61 15.20 -0.50
C GLU A 221 -10.05 14.00 0.24
N ILE A 222 -10.60 12.81 -0.03
CA ILE A 222 -10.25 11.59 0.69
C ILE A 222 -9.87 10.49 -0.30
N ASP A 223 -8.69 9.93 -0.14
CA ASP A 223 -8.31 8.65 -0.70
C ASP A 223 -8.29 7.63 0.46
N PRO A 224 -9.25 6.72 0.52
CA PRO A 224 -9.43 5.86 1.68
C PRO A 224 -8.36 4.77 1.83
N LYS A 225 -7.60 4.46 0.78
CA LYS A 225 -6.54 3.43 0.78
C LYS A 225 -7.05 2.08 1.30
N TRP A 226 -8.21 1.63 0.81
CA TRP A 226 -8.79 0.35 1.20
C TRP A 226 -7.81 -0.80 0.99
N ARG A 227 -7.69 -1.69 1.98
CA ARG A 227 -6.76 -2.81 1.96
C ARG A 227 -7.35 -4.04 2.63
N TRP A 228 -7.07 -5.19 2.06
CA TRP A 228 -7.43 -6.49 2.62
C TRP A 228 -6.20 -7.18 3.17
N LEU A 229 -6.35 -7.85 4.29
CA LEU A 229 -5.32 -8.76 4.74
C LEU A 229 -5.33 -9.98 3.81
N THR A 230 -4.16 -10.35 3.32
CA THR A 230 -3.96 -11.47 2.37
C THR A 230 -4.12 -12.81 3.06
#